data_f714acdb8293b5e8251f4dec9be1322a
#
_entry.id   f714acdb8293b5e8251f4dec9be1322a
#
_cell.length_a   1.000
_cell.length_b   1.000
_cell.length_c   1.000
_cell.angle_alpha   90.00
_cell.angle_beta   90.00
_cell.angle_gamma   90.00
#
_symmetry.space_group_name_H-M   'P 1'
#
loop_
_entity.id
_entity.type
_entity.pdbx_description
1 polymer ?
#
loop_
_entity_poly.entity_id
_entity_poly.type
_entity_poly.pdbx_seq_one_letter_code
_entity_poly.pdbx_strand_id
1 'polypeptide(L)'
;MTSSRSMVGLFAGIGGLELGLSEHGWNTELLCEIDPGAQAVLRSRFADVPLHGDVTKLRALPSDIELVAAGFPCQDLSQAGKTAGITGARSGLVDEVFRLVKRKKGPRWLLIENVPFMLQLGKGAAMRHITDALEDLGYTWAYRVVDARAFGLPQRRQRVIMLASRTDDPREILFGQDAGERLGGDPADYPCGFYWTEGTRGLGWAVKAVPTLKGGSSVGIPSQPAVRLPSGEIVTPGLVDAERLQGFDPDWTLPSVEVPGLRHSHRWKLVGNAVSVRMASWVGGRLSDPIEYDAAGETPLEPGDAWPSAAWGRNRQAFRVHTSTWPVQYDYEDLSGFLEDTRLLSARATAGFLKRARMGNLRFIPGFIEDVESHLERMGGYPEAAA
;
A
#
# COMPACT_ATOMS: atom_id res chain seq x y z
N MET A 1 17.68 31.03 -1.62
CA MET A 1 18.19 29.66 -1.43
C MET A 1 16.96 28.79 -1.21
N THR A 2 16.58 27.98 -2.19
CA THR A 2 15.51 26.99 -2.03
C THR A 2 15.97 26.04 -0.92
N SER A 3 15.25 26.00 0.19
CA SER A 3 15.46 25.01 1.25
C SER A 3 15.51 23.62 0.59
N SER A 4 16.59 22.90 0.77
CA SER A 4 16.69 21.52 0.31
C SER A 4 15.63 20.72 1.05
N ARG A 5 14.64 20.19 0.35
CA ARG A 5 13.61 19.32 0.92
C ARG A 5 14.24 18.00 1.34
N SER A 6 14.65 17.91 2.60
CA SER A 6 15.32 16.73 3.14
C SER A 6 14.32 15.77 3.78
N MET A 7 14.48 14.47 3.52
CA MET A 7 13.60 13.44 4.08
C MET A 7 14.37 12.23 4.61
N VAL A 8 13.71 11.49 5.49
CA VAL A 8 14.14 10.18 5.98
C VAL A 8 13.05 9.15 5.70
N GLY A 9 13.43 8.00 5.16
CA GLY A 9 12.56 6.84 4.98
C GLY A 9 12.76 5.81 6.10
N LEU A 10 11.70 5.55 6.86
CA LEU A 10 11.65 4.49 7.87
C LEU A 10 10.76 3.36 7.39
N PHE A 11 11.19 2.11 7.58
CA PHE A 11 10.54 0.94 6.99
C PHE A 11 10.42 1.08 5.46
N ALA A 12 11.54 1.50 4.85
CA ALA A 12 11.56 1.96 3.46
C ALA A 12 11.18 0.90 2.42
N GLY A 13 11.17 -0.40 2.83
CA GLY A 13 10.87 -1.48 1.90
C GLY A 13 11.82 -1.45 0.70
N ILE A 14 11.28 -1.31 -0.48
CA ILE A 14 12.07 -1.17 -1.72
C ILE A 14 12.14 0.27 -2.24
N GLY A 15 11.81 1.27 -1.41
CA GLY A 15 12.00 2.68 -1.74
C GLY A 15 10.83 3.37 -2.45
N GLY A 16 9.61 2.87 -2.30
CA GLY A 16 8.46 3.43 -3.04
C GLY A 16 8.05 4.84 -2.60
N LEU A 17 8.11 5.15 -1.30
CA LEU A 17 7.85 6.51 -0.81
C LEU A 17 8.95 7.46 -1.29
N GLU A 18 10.20 7.04 -1.14
CA GLU A 18 11.38 7.82 -1.47
C GLU A 18 11.43 8.16 -2.96
N LEU A 19 11.19 7.15 -3.81
CA LEU A 19 11.18 7.32 -5.26
C LEU A 19 10.10 8.31 -5.69
N GLY A 20 8.85 8.12 -5.23
CA GLY A 20 7.76 9.01 -5.63
C GLY A 20 7.92 10.44 -5.10
N LEU A 21 8.43 10.62 -3.88
CA LEU A 21 8.69 11.95 -3.33
C LEU A 21 9.87 12.64 -4.04
N SER A 22 10.89 11.89 -4.49
CA SER A 22 12.04 12.45 -5.19
C SER A 22 11.67 13.13 -6.51
N GLU A 23 10.60 12.69 -7.19
CA GLU A 23 10.06 13.34 -8.39
C GLU A 23 9.65 14.80 -8.15
N HIS A 24 9.45 15.19 -6.88
CA HIS A 24 9.06 16.53 -6.45
C HIS A 24 10.16 17.22 -5.61
N GLY A 25 11.41 16.79 -5.79
CA GLY A 25 12.59 17.44 -5.22
C GLY A 25 12.85 17.13 -3.74
N TRP A 26 12.27 16.05 -3.20
CA TRP A 26 12.63 15.55 -1.88
C TRP A 26 13.91 14.72 -1.96
N ASN A 27 14.92 15.08 -1.19
CA ASN A 27 16.20 14.39 -1.10
C ASN A 27 16.22 13.45 0.11
N THR A 28 16.46 12.17 -0.12
CA THR A 28 16.54 11.17 0.95
C THR A 28 17.91 11.22 1.60
N GLU A 29 17.97 11.53 2.91
CA GLU A 29 19.20 11.65 3.69
C GLU A 29 19.53 10.38 4.49
N LEU A 30 18.53 9.52 4.74
CA LEU A 30 18.70 8.27 5.48
C LEU A 30 17.56 7.31 5.13
N LEU A 31 17.88 6.05 4.98
CA LEU A 31 16.95 4.93 4.87
C LEU A 31 17.06 4.00 6.08
N CYS A 32 15.95 3.41 6.50
CA CYS A 32 15.95 2.36 7.50
C CYS A 32 15.05 1.21 7.06
N GLU A 33 15.62 0.01 6.92
CA GLU A 33 14.92 -1.20 6.47
C GLU A 33 15.58 -2.46 7.06
N ILE A 34 14.78 -3.42 7.53
CA ILE A 34 15.28 -4.63 8.20
C ILE A 34 15.39 -5.85 7.26
N ASP A 35 14.55 -5.95 6.22
CA ASP A 35 14.54 -7.09 5.28
C ASP A 35 15.82 -7.07 4.42
N PRO A 36 16.67 -8.12 4.45
CA PRO A 36 17.93 -8.13 3.71
C PRO A 36 17.76 -8.00 2.18
N GLY A 37 16.66 -8.55 1.63
CA GLY A 37 16.36 -8.43 0.20
C GLY A 37 16.00 -6.99 -0.18
N ALA A 38 15.17 -6.33 0.64
CA ALA A 38 14.86 -4.91 0.47
C ALA A 38 16.10 -4.04 0.63
N GLN A 39 16.97 -4.32 1.61
CA GLN A 39 18.24 -3.61 1.77
C GLN A 39 19.14 -3.72 0.53
N ALA A 40 19.20 -4.89 -0.12
CA ALA A 40 19.97 -5.06 -1.36
C ALA A 40 19.42 -4.17 -2.49
N VAL A 41 18.10 -4.09 -2.62
CA VAL A 41 17.44 -3.17 -3.57
C VAL A 41 17.79 -1.73 -3.24
N LEU A 42 17.64 -1.31 -1.98
CA LEU A 42 17.94 0.07 -1.57
C LEU A 42 19.39 0.45 -1.80
N ARG A 43 20.37 -0.42 -1.48
CA ARG A 43 21.80 -0.16 -1.74
C ARG A 43 22.10 0.01 -3.24
N SER A 44 21.36 -0.70 -4.10
CA SER A 44 21.53 -0.58 -5.55
C SER A 44 20.84 0.66 -6.14
N ARG A 45 19.64 0.99 -5.66
CA ARG A 45 18.80 2.06 -6.23
C ARG A 45 19.04 3.43 -5.61
N PHE A 46 19.51 3.46 -4.36
CA PHE A 46 19.82 4.67 -3.58
C PHE A 46 21.26 4.58 -3.04
N ALA A 47 22.23 4.35 -3.95
CA ALA A 47 23.60 3.99 -3.61
C ALA A 47 24.31 5.00 -2.69
N ASP A 48 24.01 6.28 -2.83
CA ASP A 48 24.63 7.37 -2.07
C ASP A 48 23.91 7.67 -0.75
N VAL A 49 22.80 6.98 -0.45
CA VAL A 49 21.98 7.22 0.74
C VAL A 49 22.38 6.26 1.86
N PRO A 50 22.75 6.75 3.06
CA PRO A 50 23.02 5.91 4.22
C PRO A 50 21.83 5.00 4.55
N LEU A 51 22.11 3.69 4.76
CA LEU A 51 21.09 2.68 5.08
C LEU A 51 21.33 2.08 6.46
N HIS A 52 20.34 2.21 7.35
CA HIS A 52 20.32 1.58 8.67
C HIS A 52 19.46 0.32 8.69
N GLY A 53 19.91 -0.75 9.35
CA GLY A 53 19.26 -2.05 9.29
C GLY A 53 18.10 -2.29 10.28
N ASP A 54 17.93 -1.44 11.31
CA ASP A 54 16.97 -1.72 12.37
C ASP A 54 16.56 -0.42 13.08
N VAL A 55 15.29 -0.04 12.95
CA VAL A 55 14.74 1.20 13.50
C VAL A 55 14.89 1.27 15.03
N THR A 56 14.83 0.14 15.72
CA THR A 56 14.99 0.08 17.19
C THR A 56 16.40 0.43 17.65
N LYS A 57 17.40 0.29 16.77
CA LYS A 57 18.80 0.63 17.00
C LYS A 57 19.19 1.99 16.45
N LEU A 58 18.32 2.61 15.65
CA LEU A 58 18.53 3.96 15.15
C LEU A 58 18.39 4.96 16.30
N ARG A 59 19.50 5.59 16.67
CA ARG A 59 19.54 6.49 17.84
C ARG A 59 18.90 7.84 17.58
N ALA A 60 19.09 8.37 16.38
CA ALA A 60 18.64 9.71 16.02
C ALA A 60 18.52 9.85 14.49
N LEU A 61 17.65 10.75 14.05
CA LEU A 61 17.59 11.20 12.65
C LEU A 61 18.70 12.25 12.40
N PRO A 62 19.11 12.47 11.14
CA PRO A 62 19.96 13.60 10.77
C PRO A 62 19.35 14.93 11.26
N SER A 63 20.16 15.99 11.37
CA SER A 63 19.67 17.34 11.68
C SER A 63 18.86 17.89 10.50
N ASP A 64 17.95 18.82 10.80
CA ASP A 64 17.25 19.65 9.82
C ASP A 64 16.42 18.86 8.78
N ILE A 65 15.96 17.65 9.14
CA ILE A 65 15.03 16.86 8.34
C ILE A 65 13.65 17.54 8.32
N GLU A 66 13.13 17.76 7.13
CA GLU A 66 11.79 18.35 6.95
C GLU A 66 10.67 17.32 6.94
N LEU A 67 10.91 16.13 6.38
CA LEU A 67 9.92 15.06 6.26
C LEU A 67 10.46 13.72 6.80
N VAL A 68 9.65 13.03 7.60
CA VAL A 68 9.84 11.60 7.87
C VAL A 68 8.72 10.83 7.20
N ALA A 69 9.06 9.87 6.35
CA ALA A 69 8.12 8.95 5.71
C ALA A 69 8.23 7.56 6.33
N ALA A 70 7.12 6.91 6.68
CA ALA A 70 7.10 5.62 7.36
C ALA A 70 5.95 4.71 6.89
N GLY A 71 6.30 3.53 6.36
CA GLY A 71 5.37 2.45 5.98
C GLY A 71 5.52 1.22 6.88
N PHE A 72 5.16 1.32 8.16
CA PHE A 72 5.38 0.24 9.12
C PHE A 72 4.35 -0.89 9.03
N PRO A 73 4.70 -2.14 9.45
CA PRO A 73 3.79 -3.29 9.39
C PRO A 73 2.55 -3.13 10.26
N CYS A 74 1.35 -3.35 9.69
CA CYS A 74 0.08 -3.25 10.40
C CYS A 74 -0.04 -4.24 11.58
N GLN A 75 0.64 -5.39 11.52
CA GLN A 75 0.59 -6.42 12.58
C GLN A 75 1.09 -5.92 13.93
N ASP A 76 2.02 -4.99 13.94
CA ASP A 76 2.62 -4.42 15.15
C ASP A 76 1.68 -3.45 15.88
N LEU A 77 0.74 -2.84 15.17
CA LEU A 77 -0.33 -2.02 15.77
C LEU A 77 -1.27 -2.85 16.65
N SER A 78 -1.46 -4.15 16.36
CA SER A 78 -2.33 -5.03 17.16
C SER A 78 -1.79 -5.31 18.56
N GLN A 79 -0.48 -5.17 18.75
CA GLN A 79 0.18 -5.36 20.04
C GLN A 79 0.15 -4.08 20.89
N ALA A 80 0.20 -2.90 20.27
CA ALA A 80 0.10 -1.62 20.98
C ALA A 80 -1.26 -1.45 21.71
N GLY A 81 -2.35 -1.95 21.10
CA GLY A 81 -3.69 -1.93 21.72
C GLY A 81 -3.91 -2.92 22.87
N LYS A 82 -3.04 -3.93 23.07
CA LYS A 82 -3.13 -4.91 24.16
C LYS A 82 -2.30 -4.57 25.39
N THR A 83 -1.38 -3.62 25.29
CA THR A 83 -0.44 -3.26 26.35
C THR A 83 -0.90 -2.07 27.23
N ALA A 84 -2.12 -1.59 27.13
CA ALA A 84 -2.72 -0.65 28.09
C ALA A 84 -3.02 -1.28 29.47
N GLY A 85 -2.51 -2.48 29.74
CA GLY A 85 -2.56 -3.20 31.03
C GLY A 85 -1.16 -3.49 31.55
N ILE A 86 -0.67 -2.58 32.43
CA ILE A 86 0.35 -2.83 33.49
C ILE A 86 1.70 -3.46 33.04
N THR A 87 2.75 -2.63 33.12
CA THR A 87 4.19 -2.95 33.21
C THR A 87 4.84 -3.76 32.08
N GLY A 88 5.64 -3.11 31.27
CA GLY A 88 6.75 -3.74 30.57
C GLY A 88 6.70 -3.74 29.05
N ALA A 89 7.37 -2.79 28.48
CA ALA A 89 8.29 -2.89 27.36
C ALA A 89 7.88 -3.84 26.20
N ARG A 90 6.99 -3.44 25.33
CA ARG A 90 7.13 -3.59 23.88
C ARG A 90 6.23 -2.55 23.24
N SER A 91 6.77 -1.36 23.06
CA SER A 91 6.26 -0.36 22.15
C SER A 91 6.16 -1.01 20.77
N GLY A 92 5.02 -0.82 20.08
CA GLY A 92 4.89 -1.22 18.67
C GLY A 92 5.93 -0.46 17.83
N LEU A 93 6.27 -0.96 16.65
CA LEU A 93 7.25 -0.29 15.77
C LEU A 93 6.86 1.15 15.43
N VAL A 94 5.59 1.51 15.50
CA VAL A 94 5.12 2.89 15.34
C VAL A 94 5.64 3.82 16.44
N ASP A 95 5.84 3.32 17.67
CA ASP A 95 6.39 4.11 18.78
C ASP A 95 7.86 4.45 18.55
N GLU A 96 8.59 3.65 17.78
CA GLU A 96 9.94 3.99 17.33
C GLU A 96 9.95 5.20 16.39
N VAL A 97 8.92 5.33 15.53
CA VAL A 97 8.76 6.56 14.74
C VAL A 97 8.57 7.76 15.66
N PHE A 98 7.65 7.66 16.63
CA PHE A 98 7.38 8.75 17.58
C PHE A 98 8.60 9.07 18.44
N ARG A 99 9.37 8.07 18.91
CA ARG A 99 10.64 8.27 19.63
C ARG A 99 11.63 9.09 18.79
N LEU A 100 11.77 8.77 17.51
CA LEU A 100 12.72 9.42 16.61
C LEU A 100 12.32 10.85 16.28
N VAL A 101 11.02 11.14 16.11
CA VAL A 101 10.52 12.49 15.81
C VAL A 101 10.30 13.36 17.06
N LYS A 102 10.40 12.77 18.26
CA LYS A 102 10.26 13.47 19.55
C LYS A 102 11.50 14.37 19.82
N ARG A 103 11.54 15.51 19.16
CA ARG A 103 12.62 16.50 19.30
C ARG A 103 12.05 17.90 19.43
N LYS A 104 12.78 18.82 20.07
CA LYS A 104 12.39 20.23 20.17
C LYS A 104 12.23 20.87 18.79
N LYS A 105 13.12 20.50 17.84
CA LYS A 105 13.03 20.82 16.40
C LYS A 105 12.84 19.51 15.62
N GLY A 106 11.69 18.85 15.77
CA GLY A 106 11.34 17.65 14.97
C GLY A 106 10.99 18.01 13.52
N PRO A 107 10.82 17.01 12.66
CA PRO A 107 10.46 17.22 11.26
C PRO A 107 9.17 18.05 11.15
N ARG A 108 9.11 18.88 10.11
CA ARG A 108 7.91 19.66 9.77
C ARG A 108 6.75 18.76 9.42
N TRP A 109 7.05 17.69 8.64
CA TRP A 109 6.07 16.73 8.15
C TRP A 109 6.36 15.30 8.63
N LEU A 110 5.30 14.56 8.91
CA LEU A 110 5.34 13.13 9.09
C LEU A 110 4.30 12.49 8.13
N LEU A 111 4.79 11.65 7.22
CA LEU A 111 3.98 10.87 6.30
C LEU A 111 3.93 9.42 6.79
N ILE A 112 2.74 8.90 7.02
CA ILE A 112 2.50 7.50 7.38
C ILE A 112 1.67 6.85 6.29
N GLU A 113 2.13 5.70 5.78
CA GLU A 113 1.34 4.84 4.89
C GLU A 113 0.99 3.53 5.60
N ASN A 114 -0.25 3.07 5.41
CA ASN A 114 -0.67 1.75 5.91
C ASN A 114 -1.88 1.21 5.15
N VAL A 115 -2.26 -0.05 5.45
CA VAL A 115 -3.46 -0.67 4.90
C VAL A 115 -4.73 -0.16 5.59
N PRO A 116 -5.91 -0.10 4.88
CA PRO A 116 -7.17 0.37 5.46
C PRO A 116 -7.62 -0.39 6.72
N PHE A 117 -7.18 -1.63 6.90
CA PHE A 117 -7.47 -2.41 8.09
C PHE A 117 -6.97 -1.74 9.39
N MET A 118 -5.96 -0.86 9.30
CA MET A 118 -5.48 -0.06 10.42
C MET A 118 -6.61 0.72 11.11
N LEU A 119 -7.60 1.21 10.36
CA LEU A 119 -8.72 2.00 10.86
C LEU A 119 -9.64 1.19 11.80
N GLN A 120 -9.69 -0.13 11.63
CA GLN A 120 -10.56 -1.03 12.38
C GLN A 120 -9.82 -1.77 13.50
N LEU A 121 -8.49 -1.75 13.48
CA LEU A 121 -7.65 -2.56 14.35
C LEU A 121 -7.87 -2.21 15.83
N GLY A 122 -8.14 -3.24 16.64
CA GLY A 122 -8.50 -3.04 18.05
C GLY A 122 -9.75 -2.17 18.25
N LYS A 123 -10.73 -2.25 17.35
CA LYS A 123 -11.93 -1.38 17.35
C LYS A 123 -11.55 0.11 17.27
N GLY A 124 -10.56 0.44 16.45
CA GLY A 124 -10.06 1.80 16.26
C GLY A 124 -9.04 2.27 17.32
N ALA A 125 -8.64 1.40 18.26
CA ALA A 125 -7.64 1.77 19.28
C ALA A 125 -6.26 2.09 18.68
N ALA A 126 -5.88 1.40 17.60
CA ALA A 126 -4.62 1.67 16.89
C ALA A 126 -4.59 3.10 16.34
N MET A 127 -5.67 3.56 15.72
CA MET A 127 -5.77 4.93 15.21
C MET A 127 -5.75 5.96 16.35
N ARG A 128 -6.49 5.72 17.44
CA ARG A 128 -6.43 6.61 18.60
C ARG A 128 -5.02 6.74 19.17
N HIS A 129 -4.30 5.62 19.31
CA HIS A 129 -2.90 5.65 19.77
C HIS A 129 -2.01 6.53 18.87
N ILE A 130 -2.15 6.39 17.53
CA ILE A 130 -1.38 7.19 16.58
C ILE A 130 -1.76 8.67 16.67
N THR A 131 -3.04 8.99 16.62
CA THR A 131 -3.51 10.39 16.64
C THR A 131 -3.18 11.09 17.95
N ASP A 132 -3.32 10.40 19.08
CA ASP A 132 -2.96 10.92 20.40
C ASP A 132 -1.46 11.21 20.48
N ALA A 133 -0.61 10.28 20.02
CA ALA A 133 0.83 10.47 20.00
C ALA A 133 1.27 11.62 19.11
N LEU A 134 0.64 11.78 17.93
CA LEU A 134 0.88 12.92 17.03
C LEU A 134 0.56 14.26 17.70
N GLU A 135 -0.61 14.35 18.35
CA GLU A 135 -1.01 15.58 19.04
C GLU A 135 -0.16 15.88 20.27
N ASP A 136 0.28 14.87 21.02
CA ASP A 136 1.24 15.03 22.13
C ASP A 136 2.61 15.57 21.64
N LEU A 137 2.94 15.30 20.37
CA LEU A 137 4.14 15.83 19.72
C LEU A 137 3.89 17.19 19.03
N GLY A 138 2.69 17.74 19.13
CA GLY A 138 2.31 19.05 18.61
C GLY A 138 1.97 19.05 17.12
N TYR A 139 1.60 17.91 16.54
CA TYR A 139 1.15 17.81 15.15
C TYR A 139 -0.37 17.97 15.03
N THR A 140 -0.80 18.66 13.99
CA THR A 140 -2.13 18.51 13.38
C THR A 140 -2.04 17.37 12.37
N TRP A 141 -3.03 16.49 12.30
CA TRP A 141 -3.02 15.32 11.41
C TRP A 141 -4.25 15.28 10.51
N ALA A 142 -4.08 14.72 9.34
CA ALA A 142 -5.15 14.34 8.44
C ALA A 142 -4.80 12.99 7.78
N TYR A 143 -5.82 12.19 7.45
CA TYR A 143 -5.62 11.00 6.64
C TYR A 143 -6.76 10.79 5.64
N ARG A 144 -6.43 10.10 4.54
CA ARG A 144 -7.38 9.69 3.51
C ARG A 144 -7.05 8.27 3.05
N VAL A 145 -8.09 7.46 2.84
CA VAL A 145 -7.94 6.21 2.08
C VAL A 145 -7.92 6.56 0.60
N VAL A 146 -6.90 6.12 -0.11
CA VAL A 146 -6.74 6.32 -1.56
C VAL A 146 -6.57 5.00 -2.29
N ASP A 147 -6.98 4.94 -3.56
CA ASP A 147 -6.85 3.75 -4.42
C ASP A 147 -5.76 3.97 -5.49
N ALA A 148 -4.88 3.00 -5.72
CA ALA A 148 -3.80 3.09 -6.71
C ALA A 148 -4.30 3.37 -8.13
N ARG A 149 -5.53 2.96 -8.45
CA ARG A 149 -6.16 3.23 -9.74
C ARG A 149 -6.35 4.72 -10.01
N ALA A 150 -6.56 5.52 -8.97
CA ALA A 150 -6.67 6.98 -9.08
C ALA A 150 -5.39 7.61 -9.69
N PHE A 151 -4.25 6.97 -9.50
CA PHE A 151 -2.94 7.43 -9.94
C PHE A 151 -2.45 6.74 -11.23
N GLY A 152 -3.37 6.13 -11.98
CA GLY A 152 -3.06 5.53 -13.28
C GLY A 152 -2.44 4.13 -13.22
N LEU A 153 -2.50 3.43 -12.08
CA LEU A 153 -2.04 2.05 -11.97
C LEU A 153 -3.23 1.08 -12.02
N PRO A 154 -3.26 0.10 -12.93
CA PRO A 154 -4.38 -0.84 -13.02
C PRO A 154 -4.32 -1.91 -11.91
N GLN A 155 -4.25 -1.44 -10.66
CA GLN A 155 -4.26 -2.24 -9.44
C GLN A 155 -5.27 -1.66 -8.45
N ARG A 156 -6.29 -2.44 -8.04
CA ARG A 156 -7.20 -2.08 -6.95
C ARG A 156 -6.47 -2.26 -5.62
N ARG A 157 -5.79 -1.18 -5.20
CA ARG A 157 -4.97 -1.16 -3.98
C ARG A 157 -5.30 0.07 -3.16
N GLN A 158 -6.06 -0.13 -2.09
CA GLN A 158 -6.38 0.94 -1.16
C GLN A 158 -5.33 1.06 -0.06
N ARG A 159 -4.97 2.30 0.28
CA ARG A 159 -4.03 2.65 1.34
C ARG A 159 -4.52 3.84 2.13
N VAL A 160 -4.25 3.83 3.42
CA VAL A 160 -4.33 5.01 4.26
C VAL A 160 -3.06 5.83 4.03
N ILE A 161 -3.22 7.05 3.58
CA ILE A 161 -2.16 8.06 3.56
C ILE A 161 -2.48 9.05 4.66
N MET A 162 -1.62 9.12 5.66
CA MET A 162 -1.75 10.07 6.78
C MET A 162 -0.59 11.05 6.72
N LEU A 163 -0.91 12.33 6.76
CA LEU A 163 0.04 13.42 6.92
C LEU A 163 -0.18 14.11 8.24
N ALA A 164 0.91 14.46 8.90
CA ALA A 164 0.86 15.31 10.08
C ALA A 164 1.89 16.44 9.96
N SER A 165 1.50 17.65 10.37
CA SER A 165 2.37 18.82 10.36
C SER A 165 2.28 19.61 11.65
N ARG A 166 3.40 20.24 12.03
CA ARG A 166 3.46 21.17 13.17
C ARG A 166 3.14 22.61 12.79
N THR A 167 3.27 22.95 11.52
CA THR A 167 3.21 24.33 11.04
C THR A 167 2.20 24.56 9.93
N ASP A 168 1.86 23.49 9.20
CA ASP A 168 1.05 23.58 7.99
C ASP A 168 -0.28 22.83 8.16
N ASP A 169 -1.20 23.04 7.24
CA ASP A 169 -2.48 22.36 7.22
C ASP A 169 -2.42 21.10 6.35
N PRO A 170 -2.43 19.87 6.93
CA PRO A 170 -2.39 18.65 6.15
C PRO A 170 -3.67 18.42 5.32
N ARG A 171 -4.77 19.14 5.58
CA ARG A 171 -6.02 19.05 4.83
C ARG A 171 -5.85 19.56 3.40
N GLU A 172 -5.09 20.63 3.21
CA GLU A 172 -4.79 21.22 1.89
C GLU A 172 -4.03 20.24 0.98
N ILE A 173 -3.29 19.30 1.59
CA ILE A 173 -2.55 18.26 0.86
C ILE A 173 -3.48 17.10 0.48
N LEU A 174 -4.32 16.64 1.41
CA LEU A 174 -5.08 15.39 1.25
C LEU A 174 -6.50 15.59 0.75
N PHE A 175 -7.13 16.75 1.00
CA PHE A 175 -8.56 16.97 0.77
C PHE A 175 -8.88 18.08 -0.23
N GLY A 176 -7.93 18.94 -0.57
CA GLY A 176 -8.17 20.05 -1.49
C GLY A 176 -8.63 19.63 -2.89
N GLN A 177 -8.58 18.33 -3.21
CA GLN A 177 -9.05 17.79 -4.47
C GLN A 177 -9.76 16.44 -4.26
N ASP A 178 -10.90 16.24 -4.94
CA ASP A 178 -11.64 14.98 -4.99
C ASP A 178 -12.25 14.79 -6.37
N ALA A 179 -11.67 13.88 -7.16
CA ALA A 179 -12.12 13.62 -8.53
C ALA A 179 -13.32 12.66 -8.61
N GLY A 180 -13.68 12.04 -7.50
CA GLY A 180 -14.71 11.00 -7.45
C GLY A 180 -14.22 9.64 -7.98
N GLU A 181 -14.93 8.57 -7.65
CA GLU A 181 -14.56 7.23 -8.10
C GLU A 181 -14.89 7.03 -9.58
N ARG A 182 -13.97 6.43 -10.34
CA ARG A 182 -14.21 6.05 -11.73
C ARG A 182 -15.13 4.84 -11.77
N LEU A 183 -16.25 4.96 -12.47
CA LEU A 183 -17.17 3.86 -12.65
C LEU A 183 -16.49 2.70 -13.41
N GLY A 184 -16.76 1.47 -12.99
CA GLY A 184 -16.34 0.25 -13.69
C GLY A 184 -17.03 0.10 -15.05
N GLY A 185 -16.51 -0.79 -15.92
CA GLY A 185 -17.22 -1.27 -17.11
C GLY A 185 -17.93 -2.60 -16.84
N ASP A 186 -18.61 -3.14 -17.85
CA ASP A 186 -19.12 -4.49 -17.78
C ASP A 186 -17.96 -5.48 -17.66
N PRO A 187 -17.91 -6.33 -16.64
CA PRO A 187 -16.84 -7.31 -16.48
C PRO A 187 -16.67 -8.26 -17.69
N ALA A 188 -17.70 -8.44 -18.51
CA ALA A 188 -17.62 -9.27 -19.70
C ALA A 188 -16.67 -8.69 -20.77
N ASP A 189 -16.64 -7.35 -20.89
CA ASP A 189 -15.92 -6.64 -21.95
C ASP A 189 -14.45 -6.34 -21.60
N TYR A 190 -14.06 -6.52 -20.31
CA TYR A 190 -12.76 -6.07 -19.83
C TYR A 190 -11.96 -7.17 -19.14
N PRO A 191 -10.62 -7.06 -19.12
CA PRO A 191 -9.79 -7.92 -18.29
C PRO A 191 -10.12 -7.70 -16.82
N CYS A 192 -10.24 -8.80 -16.08
CA CYS A 192 -10.63 -8.78 -14.67
C CYS A 192 -9.65 -9.60 -13.82
N GLY A 193 -9.03 -8.93 -12.87
CA GLY A 193 -8.13 -9.56 -11.93
C GLY A 193 -8.86 -10.25 -10.77
N PHE A 194 -8.30 -11.36 -10.28
CA PHE A 194 -8.82 -12.07 -9.12
C PHE A 194 -7.73 -12.89 -8.40
N TYR A 195 -8.00 -13.30 -7.14
CA TYR A 195 -7.09 -14.18 -6.40
C TYR A 195 -7.42 -15.64 -6.65
N TRP A 196 -6.67 -16.30 -7.53
CA TRP A 196 -6.83 -17.73 -7.80
C TRP A 196 -6.47 -18.63 -6.60
N THR A 197 -5.75 -18.12 -5.59
CA THR A 197 -5.43 -18.84 -4.34
C THR A 197 -6.56 -18.78 -3.31
N GLU A 198 -7.61 -18.02 -3.56
CA GLU A 198 -8.83 -17.89 -2.76
C GLU A 198 -9.98 -18.64 -3.44
N GLY A 199 -11.23 -18.28 -3.19
CA GLY A 199 -12.39 -18.87 -3.87
C GLY A 199 -13.53 -19.29 -2.95
N THR A 200 -13.31 -19.34 -1.61
CA THR A 200 -14.35 -19.74 -0.64
C THR A 200 -15.05 -18.54 0.01
N ARG A 201 -14.34 -17.42 0.24
CA ARG A 201 -14.85 -16.25 0.97
C ARG A 201 -14.83 -14.96 0.16
N GLY A 202 -14.08 -14.92 -0.90
CA GLY A 202 -13.96 -13.75 -1.78
C GLY A 202 -12.92 -14.00 -2.85
N LEU A 203 -13.03 -13.25 -3.96
CA LEU A 203 -12.10 -13.35 -5.10
C LEU A 203 -11.16 -12.16 -5.19
N GLY A 204 -11.42 -11.08 -4.46
CA GLY A 204 -10.73 -9.84 -4.72
C GLY A 204 -10.99 -9.29 -6.12
N TRP A 205 -12.13 -9.57 -6.73
CA TRP A 205 -12.47 -9.24 -8.11
C TRP A 205 -12.25 -7.75 -8.42
N ALA A 206 -11.53 -7.47 -9.50
CA ALA A 206 -11.22 -6.10 -9.93
C ALA A 206 -11.35 -5.97 -11.44
N VAL A 207 -12.32 -5.17 -11.91
CA VAL A 207 -12.52 -4.87 -13.32
C VAL A 207 -11.47 -3.88 -13.81
N LYS A 208 -10.89 -4.11 -14.99
CA LYS A 208 -9.80 -3.31 -15.60
C LYS A 208 -8.54 -3.21 -14.73
N ALA A 209 -8.40 -4.05 -13.73
CA ALA A 209 -7.31 -3.98 -12.76
C ALA A 209 -7.02 -5.36 -12.19
N VAL A 210 -5.84 -5.53 -11.60
CA VAL A 210 -5.56 -6.64 -10.70
C VAL A 210 -6.00 -6.28 -9.27
N PRO A 211 -6.36 -7.26 -8.40
CA PRO A 211 -6.50 -7.01 -6.99
C PRO A 211 -5.14 -6.66 -6.35
N THR A 212 -5.17 -6.17 -5.11
CA THR A 212 -3.96 -5.80 -4.37
C THR A 212 -2.90 -6.89 -4.42
N LEU A 213 -1.70 -6.56 -4.89
CA LEU A 213 -0.54 -7.47 -4.79
C LEU A 213 -0.23 -7.73 -3.32
N LYS A 214 -0.02 -8.99 -2.96
CA LYS A 214 0.25 -9.44 -1.57
C LYS A 214 1.61 -10.09 -1.50
N GLY A 215 2.33 -9.88 -0.41
CA GLY A 215 3.61 -10.53 -0.14
C GLY A 215 3.54 -12.04 0.15
N GLY A 216 2.33 -12.60 0.26
CA GLY A 216 2.09 -14.03 0.52
C GLY A 216 0.61 -14.37 0.42
N SER A 217 0.29 -15.67 0.47
CA SER A 217 -1.07 -16.19 0.44
C SER A 217 -1.35 -17.16 1.59
N SER A 218 -2.64 -17.42 1.83
CA SER A 218 -3.09 -18.42 2.83
C SER A 218 -2.62 -19.85 2.54
N VAL A 219 -2.21 -20.13 1.30
CA VAL A 219 -1.68 -21.45 0.89
C VAL A 219 -0.15 -21.49 0.88
N GLY A 220 0.53 -20.48 1.45
CA GLY A 220 1.98 -20.46 1.65
C GLY A 220 2.82 -20.27 0.37
N ILE A 221 2.22 -19.82 -0.73
CA ILE A 221 2.89 -19.52 -2.00
C ILE A 221 2.80 -18.02 -2.31
N PRO A 222 3.64 -17.48 -3.21
CA PRO A 222 3.48 -16.12 -3.71
C PRO A 222 2.05 -15.88 -4.17
N SER A 223 1.45 -14.76 -3.77
CA SER A 223 0.05 -14.45 -4.08
C SER A 223 -0.04 -13.61 -5.36
N GLN A 224 0.39 -14.21 -6.49
CA GLN A 224 0.15 -13.63 -7.80
C GLN A 224 -1.37 -13.56 -8.03
N PRO A 225 -1.92 -12.44 -8.51
CA PRO A 225 -3.28 -12.42 -9.02
C PRO A 225 -3.36 -13.23 -10.33
N ALA A 226 -4.55 -13.70 -10.67
CA ALA A 226 -4.87 -14.10 -12.02
C ALA A 226 -5.69 -13.00 -12.72
N VAL A 227 -5.65 -12.97 -14.02
CA VAL A 227 -6.45 -12.06 -14.87
C VAL A 227 -7.23 -12.91 -15.86
N ARG A 228 -8.55 -12.81 -15.80
CA ARG A 228 -9.43 -13.31 -16.85
C ARG A 228 -9.45 -12.27 -17.97
N LEU A 229 -9.04 -12.64 -19.16
CA LEU A 229 -9.11 -11.81 -20.37
C LEU A 229 -10.49 -11.92 -21.03
N PRO A 230 -10.92 -10.93 -21.83
CA PRO A 230 -12.18 -11.01 -22.57
C PRO A 230 -12.31 -12.25 -23.47
N SER A 231 -11.17 -12.82 -23.91
CA SER A 231 -11.11 -14.09 -24.67
C SER A 231 -11.48 -15.32 -23.83
N GLY A 232 -11.68 -15.19 -22.52
CA GLY A 232 -11.84 -16.30 -21.58
C GLY A 232 -10.52 -16.99 -21.18
N GLU A 233 -9.37 -16.53 -21.65
CA GLU A 233 -8.08 -17.00 -21.17
C GLU A 233 -7.79 -16.45 -19.78
N ILE A 234 -7.06 -17.25 -18.98
CA ILE A 234 -6.65 -16.85 -17.64
C ILE A 234 -5.13 -16.81 -17.58
N VAL A 235 -4.59 -15.64 -17.31
CA VAL A 235 -3.15 -15.39 -17.20
C VAL A 235 -2.77 -14.94 -15.79
N THR A 236 -1.49 -15.02 -15.47
CA THR A 236 -0.90 -14.43 -14.27
C THR A 236 0.20 -13.46 -14.70
N PRO A 237 0.27 -12.24 -14.12
CA PRO A 237 1.37 -11.31 -14.37
C PRO A 237 2.68 -11.88 -13.83
N GLY A 238 3.77 -11.56 -14.48
CA GLY A 238 5.13 -11.85 -14.00
C GLY A 238 5.63 -10.83 -12.98
N LEU A 239 6.90 -10.98 -12.59
CA LEU A 239 7.51 -10.06 -11.61
C LEU A 239 7.70 -8.65 -12.17
N VAL A 240 8.08 -8.53 -13.44
CA VAL A 240 8.21 -7.24 -14.11
C VAL A 240 6.89 -6.49 -14.13
N ASP A 241 5.81 -7.16 -14.48
CA ASP A 241 4.47 -6.56 -14.42
C ASP A 241 4.06 -6.18 -13.00
N ALA A 242 4.41 -7.01 -12.00
CA ALA A 242 4.12 -6.72 -10.61
C ALA A 242 4.85 -5.45 -10.10
N GLU A 243 6.11 -5.25 -10.51
CA GLU A 243 6.88 -4.04 -10.20
C GLU A 243 6.25 -2.82 -10.86
N ARG A 244 5.90 -2.90 -12.14
CA ARG A 244 5.21 -1.84 -12.88
C ARG A 244 3.83 -1.51 -12.28
N LEU A 245 3.07 -2.51 -11.82
CA LEU A 245 1.79 -2.33 -11.11
C LEU A 245 1.93 -1.57 -9.79
N GLN A 246 3.12 -1.49 -9.22
CA GLN A 246 3.44 -0.64 -8.07
C GLN A 246 4.04 0.72 -8.47
N GLY A 247 4.34 0.92 -9.77
CA GLY A 247 4.93 2.13 -10.32
C GLY A 247 6.47 2.12 -10.34
N PHE A 248 7.11 0.95 -10.16
CA PHE A 248 8.55 0.81 -10.32
C PHE A 248 8.92 0.44 -11.76
N ASP A 249 10.17 0.69 -12.12
CA ASP A 249 10.76 0.21 -13.36
C ASP A 249 10.89 -1.32 -13.36
N PRO A 250 10.94 -1.96 -14.55
CA PRO A 250 11.25 -3.36 -14.70
C PRO A 250 12.54 -3.76 -13.95
N ASP A 251 12.52 -4.94 -13.34
CA ASP A 251 13.65 -5.48 -12.58
C ASP A 251 14.15 -4.62 -11.41
N TRP A 252 13.28 -3.78 -10.86
CA TRP A 252 13.59 -2.97 -9.69
C TRP A 252 14.11 -3.80 -8.52
N THR A 253 13.47 -4.95 -8.26
CA THR A 253 13.82 -5.85 -7.15
C THR A 253 14.90 -6.88 -7.48
N LEU A 254 15.47 -6.85 -8.70
CA LEU A 254 16.50 -7.81 -9.13
C LEU A 254 17.69 -7.90 -8.16
N PRO A 255 18.22 -6.80 -7.59
CA PRO A 255 19.34 -6.88 -6.66
C PRO A 255 19.12 -7.80 -5.44
N SER A 256 17.84 -8.07 -5.06
CA SER A 256 17.53 -8.96 -3.94
C SER A 256 17.93 -10.43 -4.18
N VAL A 257 18.11 -10.86 -5.43
CA VAL A 257 18.49 -12.25 -5.74
C VAL A 257 19.96 -12.54 -5.43
N GLU A 258 20.77 -11.50 -5.28
CA GLU A 258 22.20 -11.62 -4.94
C GLU A 258 22.40 -11.90 -3.43
N VAL A 259 21.36 -11.75 -2.61
CA VAL A 259 21.46 -12.00 -1.18
C VAL A 259 21.49 -13.51 -0.90
N PRO A 260 22.57 -14.03 -0.28
CA PRO A 260 22.69 -15.45 -0.01
C PRO A 260 21.51 -16.00 0.80
N GLY A 261 20.96 -17.13 0.35
CA GLY A 261 19.84 -17.80 1.02
C GLY A 261 18.44 -17.28 0.67
N LEU A 262 18.31 -16.16 -0.02
CA LEU A 262 17.02 -15.70 -0.52
C LEU A 262 16.65 -16.41 -1.84
N ARG A 263 15.39 -16.80 -1.95
CA ARG A 263 14.85 -17.38 -3.18
C ARG A 263 14.40 -16.28 -4.13
N HIS A 264 14.45 -16.52 -5.43
CA HIS A 264 13.90 -15.62 -6.45
C HIS A 264 12.44 -15.20 -6.16
N SER A 265 11.63 -16.10 -5.59
CA SER A 265 10.26 -15.80 -5.18
C SER A 265 10.13 -14.76 -4.05
N HIS A 266 11.22 -14.42 -3.34
CA HIS A 266 11.23 -13.35 -2.35
C HIS A 266 10.89 -11.98 -2.95
N ARG A 267 11.23 -11.76 -4.23
CA ARG A 267 10.85 -10.55 -4.98
C ARG A 267 9.34 -10.27 -4.91
N TRP A 268 8.50 -11.31 -4.98
CA TRP A 268 7.04 -11.15 -4.84
C TRP A 268 6.64 -10.58 -3.48
N LYS A 269 7.31 -11.00 -2.41
CA LYS A 269 7.07 -10.45 -1.06
C LYS A 269 7.46 -8.97 -1.03
N LEU A 270 8.60 -8.61 -1.61
CA LEU A 270 9.07 -7.23 -1.66
C LEU A 270 8.09 -6.33 -2.42
N VAL A 271 7.67 -6.74 -3.61
CA VAL A 271 6.70 -5.99 -4.44
C VAL A 271 5.32 -5.91 -3.75
N GLY A 272 4.84 -7.01 -3.16
CA GLY A 272 3.54 -7.04 -2.48
C GLY A 272 3.47 -6.11 -1.25
N ASN A 273 4.60 -5.94 -0.56
CA ASN A 273 4.70 -5.06 0.61
C ASN A 273 5.02 -3.60 0.24
N ALA A 274 5.45 -3.33 -0.98
CA ALA A 274 5.85 -2.00 -1.40
C ALA A 274 4.71 -0.98 -1.34
N VAL A 275 5.05 0.26 -1.06
CA VAL A 275 4.19 1.41 -1.29
C VAL A 275 4.20 1.76 -2.78
N SER A 276 3.05 2.13 -3.34
CA SER A 276 2.96 2.56 -4.72
C SER A 276 3.70 3.89 -4.94
N VAL A 277 4.62 3.91 -5.89
CA VAL A 277 5.41 5.10 -6.25
C VAL A 277 4.50 6.26 -6.66
N ARG A 278 3.49 6.02 -7.49
CA ARG A 278 2.59 7.08 -7.97
C ARG A 278 1.71 7.69 -6.87
N MET A 279 1.36 6.90 -5.81
CA MET A 279 0.70 7.47 -4.62
C MET A 279 1.64 8.44 -3.89
N ALA A 280 2.91 8.07 -3.71
CA ALA A 280 3.91 8.90 -3.07
C ALA A 280 4.22 10.15 -3.91
N SER A 281 4.29 10.02 -5.23
CA SER A 281 4.46 11.13 -6.16
C SER A 281 3.30 12.14 -6.05
N TRP A 282 2.05 11.65 -5.99
CA TRP A 282 0.91 12.54 -5.75
C TRP A 282 1.06 13.33 -4.44
N VAL A 283 1.45 12.68 -3.34
CA VAL A 283 1.71 13.38 -2.06
C VAL A 283 2.81 14.43 -2.23
N GLY A 284 3.91 14.09 -2.89
CA GLY A 284 5.03 15.00 -3.17
C GLY A 284 4.61 16.22 -3.97
N GLY A 285 3.78 16.01 -4.99
CA GLY A 285 3.18 17.09 -5.79
C GLY A 285 2.30 18.00 -4.95
N ARG A 286 1.44 17.45 -4.10
CA ARG A 286 0.58 18.25 -3.20
C ARG A 286 1.36 18.99 -2.12
N LEU A 287 2.42 18.40 -1.57
CA LEU A 287 3.32 19.11 -0.64
C LEU A 287 4.03 20.30 -1.30
N SER A 288 4.20 20.26 -2.62
CA SER A 288 4.80 21.34 -3.40
C SER A 288 3.81 22.44 -3.80
N ASP A 289 2.55 22.02 -4.03
CA ASP A 289 1.46 22.87 -4.50
C ASP A 289 0.17 22.52 -3.76
N PRO A 290 -0.01 22.97 -2.51
CA PRO A 290 -1.21 22.76 -1.71
C PRO A 290 -2.46 23.34 -2.40
N ILE A 291 -3.60 22.73 -2.18
CA ILE A 291 -4.91 23.23 -2.65
C ILE A 291 -5.74 23.58 -1.42
N GLU A 292 -6.28 24.79 -1.40
CA GLU A 292 -7.18 25.24 -0.34
C GLU A 292 -8.31 24.24 -0.13
N TYR A 293 -8.56 23.92 1.14
CA TYR A 293 -9.58 22.96 1.53
C TYR A 293 -10.80 23.66 2.12
N ASP A 294 -11.99 23.35 1.58
CA ASP A 294 -13.26 23.83 2.11
C ASP A 294 -13.78 22.89 3.21
N ALA A 295 -13.87 23.40 4.43
CA ALA A 295 -14.32 22.68 5.62
C ALA A 295 -15.86 22.60 5.77
N ALA A 296 -16.65 23.15 4.86
CA ALA A 296 -18.10 23.27 5.02
C ALA A 296 -18.86 21.93 5.16
N GLY A 297 -18.26 20.82 4.69
CA GLY A 297 -18.85 19.47 4.76
C GLY A 297 -18.35 18.61 5.94
N GLU A 298 -17.56 19.14 6.84
CA GLU A 298 -17.01 18.38 7.96
C GLU A 298 -18.07 18.08 9.05
N THR A 299 -17.95 16.90 9.67
CA THR A 299 -18.77 16.54 10.82
C THR A 299 -17.89 16.05 11.97
N PRO A 300 -18.19 16.44 13.23
CA PRO A 300 -17.43 15.93 14.37
C PRO A 300 -17.39 14.41 14.40
N LEU A 301 -16.26 13.86 14.82
CA LEU A 301 -16.07 12.43 15.06
C LEU A 301 -16.03 12.21 16.57
N GLU A 302 -17.07 11.62 17.10
CA GLU A 302 -17.23 11.45 18.54
C GLU A 302 -16.37 10.28 19.10
N PRO A 303 -15.95 10.34 20.36
CA PRO A 303 -15.26 9.24 21.01
C PRO A 303 -16.08 7.94 20.96
N GLY A 304 -15.52 6.92 20.33
CA GLY A 304 -16.19 5.61 20.13
C GLY A 304 -16.72 5.38 18.73
N ASP A 305 -16.82 6.40 17.91
CA ASP A 305 -17.16 6.25 16.50
C ASP A 305 -16.14 5.40 15.75
N ALA A 306 -16.60 4.72 14.71
CA ALA A 306 -15.72 4.05 13.76
C ALA A 306 -14.95 5.10 12.93
N TRP A 307 -13.64 4.87 12.76
CA TRP A 307 -12.80 5.73 11.92
C TRP A 307 -13.28 5.68 10.46
N PRO A 308 -13.63 6.82 9.84
CA PRO A 308 -14.08 6.88 8.45
C PRO A 308 -12.92 6.68 7.47
N SER A 309 -13.21 6.70 6.16
CA SER A 309 -12.19 6.66 5.10
C SER A 309 -11.31 7.91 5.02
N ALA A 310 -11.76 9.04 5.59
CA ALA A 310 -11.02 10.28 5.69
C ALA A 310 -11.41 11.04 6.95
N ALA A 311 -10.42 11.56 7.65
CA ALA A 311 -10.60 12.41 8.82
C ALA A 311 -9.36 13.26 9.07
N TRP A 312 -9.52 14.30 9.87
CA TRP A 312 -8.43 15.09 10.41
C TRP A 312 -8.69 15.44 11.87
N GLY A 313 -7.64 15.87 12.57
CA GLY A 313 -7.82 16.28 13.96
C GLY A 313 -6.71 17.19 14.48
N ARG A 314 -7.07 17.91 15.54
CA ARG A 314 -6.23 18.84 16.27
C ARG A 314 -6.81 19.08 17.66
N ASN A 315 -5.96 19.26 18.66
CA ASN A 315 -6.38 19.62 20.02
C ASN A 315 -7.42 18.63 20.60
N ARG A 316 -7.24 17.34 20.37
CA ARG A 316 -8.16 16.25 20.82
C ARG A 316 -9.57 16.31 20.22
N GLN A 317 -9.74 17.07 19.17
CA GLN A 317 -10.94 17.07 18.35
C GLN A 317 -10.64 16.42 16.99
N ALA A 318 -11.55 15.58 16.53
CA ALA A 318 -11.45 14.94 15.24
C ALA A 318 -12.71 15.21 14.41
N PHE A 319 -12.54 15.27 13.09
CA PHE A 319 -13.61 15.58 12.15
C PHE A 319 -13.58 14.58 11.01
N ARG A 320 -14.75 14.07 10.65
CA ARG A 320 -14.97 13.27 9.46
C ARG A 320 -15.00 14.15 8.24
N VAL A 321 -14.34 13.68 7.18
CA VAL A 321 -14.34 14.31 5.87
C VAL A 321 -15.00 13.38 4.85
N HIS A 322 -15.86 13.92 4.01
CA HIS A 322 -16.54 13.18 2.97
C HIS A 322 -15.80 13.31 1.66
N THR A 323 -14.89 12.36 1.39
CA THR A 323 -14.14 12.26 0.14
C THR A 323 -14.20 10.85 -0.41
N SER A 324 -14.06 10.72 -1.72
CA SER A 324 -13.87 9.43 -2.40
C SER A 324 -12.45 8.88 -2.15
N THR A 325 -12.21 7.65 -2.56
CA THR A 325 -10.85 7.08 -2.57
C THR A 325 -10.01 7.55 -3.77
N TRP A 326 -10.54 8.47 -4.57
CA TRP A 326 -9.94 8.98 -5.80
C TRP A 326 -9.70 10.49 -5.70
N PRO A 327 -8.56 10.93 -5.14
CA PRO A 327 -8.25 12.36 -5.10
C PRO A 327 -8.05 12.94 -6.51
N VAL A 328 -7.57 12.14 -7.43
CA VAL A 328 -7.33 12.46 -8.84
C VAL A 328 -7.82 11.31 -9.73
N GLN A 329 -7.90 11.53 -11.03
CA GLN A 329 -8.17 10.51 -12.03
C GLN A 329 -7.13 10.58 -13.14
N TYR A 330 -5.95 10.03 -12.89
CA TYR A 330 -4.94 9.89 -13.94
C TYR A 330 -5.32 8.79 -14.91
N ASP A 331 -5.00 8.99 -16.17
CA ASP A 331 -5.22 7.98 -17.19
C ASP A 331 -4.24 6.81 -17.00
N TYR A 332 -4.70 5.61 -17.26
CA TYR A 332 -3.87 4.43 -17.31
C TYR A 332 -4.23 3.56 -18.52
N GLU A 333 -3.27 2.78 -18.98
CA GLU A 333 -3.49 1.83 -20.06
C GLU A 333 -4.49 0.75 -19.63
N ASP A 334 -5.18 0.18 -20.61
CA ASP A 334 -5.96 -1.02 -20.38
C ASP A 334 -5.09 -2.13 -19.79
N LEU A 335 -5.62 -2.90 -18.84
CA LEU A 335 -4.84 -3.93 -18.16
C LEU A 335 -4.19 -4.93 -19.13
N SER A 336 -4.84 -5.26 -20.25
CA SER A 336 -4.26 -6.15 -21.26
C SER A 336 -3.03 -5.55 -21.93
N GLY A 337 -3.05 -4.24 -22.25
CA GLY A 337 -1.91 -3.51 -22.82
C GLY A 337 -0.82 -3.24 -21.78
N PHE A 338 -1.18 -3.12 -20.52
CA PHE A 338 -0.24 -2.89 -19.44
C PHE A 338 0.62 -4.11 -19.12
N LEU A 339 0.07 -5.33 -19.22
CA LEU A 339 0.76 -6.57 -18.88
C LEU A 339 1.65 -7.05 -20.07
N GLU A 340 2.94 -7.20 -19.85
CA GLU A 340 3.94 -7.61 -20.84
C GLU A 340 4.56 -8.98 -20.56
N ASP A 341 4.69 -9.37 -19.28
CA ASP A 341 5.25 -10.65 -18.83
C ASP A 341 4.15 -11.51 -18.22
N THR A 342 3.30 -12.09 -19.03
CA THR A 342 2.21 -12.95 -18.58
C THR A 342 2.47 -14.42 -18.86
N ARG A 343 1.87 -15.29 -18.03
CA ARG A 343 1.85 -16.73 -18.23
C ARG A 343 0.45 -17.27 -18.05
N LEU A 344 0.06 -18.27 -18.82
CA LEU A 344 -1.19 -18.97 -18.61
C LEU A 344 -1.23 -19.57 -17.20
N LEU A 345 -2.37 -19.44 -16.52
CA LEU A 345 -2.57 -20.09 -15.22
C LEU A 345 -2.50 -21.61 -15.41
N SER A 346 -1.61 -22.29 -14.70
CA SER A 346 -1.36 -23.72 -14.87
C SER A 346 -2.60 -24.57 -14.58
N ALA A 347 -2.72 -25.75 -15.23
CA ALA A 347 -3.81 -26.70 -15.01
C ALA A 347 -4.03 -27.02 -13.52
N ARG A 348 -2.94 -27.24 -12.78
CA ARG A 348 -3.02 -27.50 -11.31
C ARG A 348 -3.60 -26.32 -10.54
N ALA A 349 -3.18 -25.11 -10.84
CA ALA A 349 -3.67 -23.89 -10.17
C ALA A 349 -5.15 -23.66 -10.50
N THR A 350 -5.53 -23.84 -11.77
CA THR A 350 -6.91 -23.71 -12.27
C THR A 350 -7.84 -24.75 -11.62
N ALA A 351 -7.44 -26.01 -11.58
CA ALA A 351 -8.22 -27.08 -10.94
C ALA A 351 -8.39 -26.84 -9.43
N GLY A 352 -7.31 -26.45 -8.75
CA GLY A 352 -7.36 -26.10 -7.32
C GLY A 352 -8.26 -24.91 -7.02
N PHE A 353 -8.27 -23.89 -7.89
CA PHE A 353 -9.19 -22.76 -7.78
C PHE A 353 -10.65 -23.21 -8.01
N LEU A 354 -10.92 -23.93 -9.10
CA LEU A 354 -12.25 -24.41 -9.44
C LEU A 354 -12.87 -25.26 -8.33
N LYS A 355 -12.09 -26.16 -7.72
CA LYS A 355 -12.50 -26.96 -6.57
C LYS A 355 -12.95 -26.08 -5.39
N ARG A 356 -12.15 -25.05 -5.01
CA ARG A 356 -12.51 -24.12 -3.93
C ARG A 356 -13.72 -23.25 -4.28
N ALA A 357 -13.81 -22.78 -5.51
CA ALA A 357 -14.92 -21.97 -5.99
C ALA A 357 -16.25 -22.72 -5.90
N ARG A 358 -16.27 -24.01 -6.27
CA ARG A 358 -17.45 -24.89 -6.17
C ARG A 358 -17.83 -25.24 -4.72
N MET A 359 -16.88 -25.25 -3.81
CA MET A 359 -17.13 -25.50 -2.37
C MET A 359 -17.61 -24.24 -1.63
N GLY A 360 -17.40 -23.06 -2.20
CA GLY A 360 -17.81 -21.78 -1.64
C GLY A 360 -19.22 -21.36 -2.04
N ASN A 361 -19.79 -20.41 -1.31
CA ASN A 361 -21.10 -19.81 -1.62
C ASN A 361 -20.96 -18.48 -2.35
N LEU A 362 -19.88 -18.28 -3.12
CA LEU A 362 -19.65 -17.04 -3.86
C LEU A 362 -20.56 -16.96 -5.09
N ARG A 363 -21.09 -15.77 -5.31
CA ARG A 363 -21.73 -15.44 -6.58
C ARG A 363 -20.66 -14.94 -7.54
N PHE A 364 -20.57 -15.61 -8.69
CA PHE A 364 -19.67 -15.22 -9.77
C PHE A 364 -20.41 -14.38 -10.81
N ILE A 365 -19.68 -13.60 -11.58
CA ILE A 365 -20.23 -12.99 -12.78
C ILE A 365 -20.63 -14.09 -13.78
N PRO A 366 -21.66 -13.86 -14.60
CA PRO A 366 -22.03 -14.81 -15.66
C PRO A 366 -20.84 -15.17 -16.55
N GLY A 367 -20.71 -16.44 -16.90
CA GLY A 367 -19.66 -16.95 -17.77
C GLY A 367 -18.29 -17.19 -17.11
N PHE A 368 -18.04 -16.70 -15.90
CA PHE A 368 -16.71 -16.81 -15.28
C PHE A 368 -16.28 -18.25 -14.97
N ILE A 369 -17.18 -19.07 -14.42
CA ILE A 369 -16.87 -20.47 -14.11
C ILE A 369 -16.67 -21.27 -15.39
N GLU A 370 -17.47 -21.03 -16.40
CA GLU A 370 -17.37 -21.62 -17.73
C GLU A 370 -16.02 -21.26 -18.39
N ASP A 371 -15.55 -20.03 -18.23
CA ASP A 371 -14.21 -19.61 -18.69
C ASP A 371 -13.10 -20.37 -17.96
N VAL A 372 -13.22 -20.55 -16.64
CA VAL A 372 -12.26 -21.32 -15.83
C VAL A 372 -12.23 -22.78 -16.27
N GLU A 373 -13.37 -23.41 -16.52
CA GLU A 373 -13.49 -24.79 -17.00
C GLU A 373 -12.88 -24.93 -18.41
N SER A 374 -13.23 -24.05 -19.33
CA SER A 374 -12.66 -24.02 -20.69
C SER A 374 -11.14 -23.78 -20.68
N HIS A 375 -10.64 -22.92 -19.75
CA HIS A 375 -9.21 -22.74 -19.56
C HIS A 375 -8.53 -24.01 -19.06
N LEU A 376 -9.15 -24.71 -18.09
CA LEU A 376 -8.62 -25.99 -17.58
C LEU A 376 -8.53 -27.05 -18.67
N GLU A 377 -9.56 -27.18 -19.54
CA GLU A 377 -9.57 -28.08 -20.67
C GLU A 377 -8.44 -27.75 -21.67
N ARG A 378 -8.26 -26.49 -22.02
CA ARG A 378 -7.17 -26.01 -22.89
C ARG A 378 -5.80 -26.33 -22.33
N MET A 379 -5.62 -26.30 -21.00
CA MET A 379 -4.40 -26.68 -20.32
C MET A 379 -4.18 -28.20 -20.21
N GLY A 380 -5.00 -29.01 -20.87
CA GLY A 380 -4.91 -30.48 -20.86
C GLY A 380 -5.65 -31.16 -19.70
N GLY A 381 -6.50 -30.45 -19.01
CA GLY A 381 -7.20 -30.95 -17.82
C GLY A 381 -6.27 -31.19 -16.63
N TYR A 382 -6.82 -31.59 -15.50
CA TYR A 382 -6.06 -32.01 -14.32
C TYR A 382 -6.84 -33.10 -13.56
N PRO A 383 -6.26 -34.30 -13.34
CA PRO A 383 -6.96 -35.38 -12.65
C PRO A 383 -7.41 -34.98 -11.25
N GLU A 384 -8.67 -35.21 -10.91
CA GLU A 384 -9.24 -34.87 -9.58
C GLU A 384 -8.50 -35.48 -8.39
N ALA A 385 -7.84 -36.63 -8.59
CA ALA A 385 -7.12 -37.35 -7.55
C ALA A 385 -5.78 -36.71 -7.13
N ALA A 386 -5.32 -35.65 -7.82
CA ALA A 386 -4.03 -34.98 -7.56
C ALA A 386 -4.18 -33.56 -6.97
N ALA A 387 -5.39 -33.13 -6.61
CA ALA A 387 -5.68 -31.79 -6.11
C ALA A 387 -5.93 -31.74 -4.59
#